data_89cca468996d3151adf966f3f760cdf4
#
_entry.id   89cca468996d3151adf966f3f760cdf4
#
_cell.length_a   1.000
_cell.length_b   1.000
_cell.length_c   1.000
_cell.angle_alpha   90.00
_cell.angle_beta   90.00
_cell.angle_gamma   90.00
#
_symmetry.space_group_name_H-M   'P 1'
#
loop_
_entity.id
_entity.type
_entity.pdbx_description
1 polymer ?
#
loop_
_entity_poly.entity_id
_entity_poly.type
_entity_poly.pdbx_seq_one_letter_code
_entity_poly.pdbx_strand_id
1 'polypeptide(L)'
;IKATLRAIALPPLTSYTRETLGLKLDSGTLDMDLALSSHAGKLDGKATLKLHQLALKNVKSGNSLQSRIPVPMNVALSSLRDKNNTIALEIPVSGDASSPDFDVSDAIVKALSGAISKGAMTYLTVALQPYGAIFTVAKYAHDKLGQIRLEPVIFAPGDVSIPEKQRPYLDKVAELLKNRPKLTIRVCGTAVRKDLPGKLETLAQQRADAVMDYLVEQAGTAPDQLVSCAPRTAPKDPEAEPRAELLL
;
A
#
# COMPACT_ATOMS: atom_id res chain seq x y z
N ILE A 1 -27.71 6.04 17.84
CA ILE A 1 -28.45 5.66 16.61
C ILE A 1 -27.88 4.35 16.10
N LYS A 2 -28.77 3.39 15.78
CA LYS A 2 -28.39 2.19 15.06
C LYS A 2 -29.25 2.10 13.80
N ALA A 3 -28.64 1.82 12.66
CA ALA A 3 -29.34 1.64 11.39
C ALA A 3 -28.76 0.42 10.66
N THR A 4 -29.62 -0.31 9.99
CA THR A 4 -29.28 -1.50 9.22
C THR A 4 -29.91 -1.40 7.84
N LEU A 5 -29.09 -1.55 6.81
CA LEU A 5 -29.54 -1.67 5.41
C LEU A 5 -29.14 -3.03 4.88
N ARG A 6 -29.98 -3.66 4.07
CA ARG A 6 -29.70 -4.97 3.47
C ARG A 6 -30.06 -4.98 1.99
N ALA A 7 -29.24 -5.65 1.22
CA ALA A 7 -29.45 -5.91 -0.20
C ALA A 7 -29.72 -4.65 -1.05
N ILE A 8 -29.11 -3.53 -0.70
CA ILE A 8 -29.25 -2.29 -1.48
C ILE A 8 -28.50 -2.44 -2.80
N ALA A 9 -29.20 -2.33 -3.92
CA ALA A 9 -28.58 -2.38 -5.24
C ALA A 9 -27.60 -1.21 -5.42
N LEU A 10 -26.38 -1.51 -5.86
CA LEU A 10 -25.33 -0.52 -6.04
C LEU A 10 -25.44 0.34 -7.32
N PRO A 11 -25.87 -0.18 -8.50
CA PRO A 11 -25.91 0.61 -9.73
C PRO A 11 -26.67 1.94 -9.64
N PRO A 12 -27.79 2.07 -8.91
CA PRO A 12 -28.48 3.35 -8.74
C PRO A 12 -27.66 4.42 -8.02
N LEU A 13 -26.66 4.01 -7.22
CA LEU A 13 -25.77 4.94 -6.49
C LEU A 13 -24.62 5.48 -7.37
N THR A 14 -24.59 5.10 -8.66
CA THR A 14 -23.52 5.49 -9.59
C THR A 14 -23.40 7.00 -9.76
N SER A 15 -24.50 7.76 -9.75
CA SER A 15 -24.47 9.23 -9.87
C SER A 15 -23.63 9.85 -8.75
N TYR A 16 -23.85 9.40 -7.52
CA TYR A 16 -23.11 9.85 -6.35
C TYR A 16 -21.63 9.42 -6.38
N THR A 17 -21.36 8.13 -6.64
CA THR A 17 -19.98 7.63 -6.65
C THR A 17 -19.15 8.11 -7.84
N ARG A 18 -19.79 8.47 -8.95
CA ARG A 18 -19.12 9.08 -10.09
C ARG A 18 -18.57 10.45 -9.76
N GLU A 19 -19.34 11.26 -9.08
CA GLU A 19 -19.00 12.64 -8.73
C GLU A 19 -17.95 12.69 -7.61
N THR A 20 -18.14 11.89 -6.56
CA THR A 20 -17.29 11.90 -5.36
C THR A 20 -16.04 11.04 -5.47
N LEU A 21 -16.11 9.89 -6.14
CA LEU A 21 -15.03 8.89 -6.19
C LEU A 21 -14.51 8.61 -7.60
N GLY A 22 -15.15 9.14 -8.65
CA GLY A 22 -14.81 8.83 -10.04
C GLY A 22 -15.08 7.37 -10.41
N LEU A 23 -16.09 6.75 -9.80
CA LEU A 23 -16.42 5.34 -9.98
C LEU A 23 -17.84 5.15 -10.53
N LYS A 24 -17.97 4.26 -11.52
CA LYS A 24 -19.25 3.73 -11.99
C LYS A 24 -19.47 2.36 -11.38
N LEU A 25 -20.62 2.15 -10.73
CA LEU A 25 -21.02 0.89 -10.15
C LEU A 25 -21.84 0.11 -11.20
N ASP A 26 -21.27 -0.96 -11.75
CA ASP A 26 -21.92 -1.75 -12.81
C ASP A 26 -22.83 -2.83 -12.22
N SER A 27 -22.45 -3.46 -11.08
CA SER A 27 -23.26 -4.45 -10.38
C SER A 27 -22.89 -4.55 -8.90
N GLY A 28 -23.71 -5.27 -8.15
CA GLY A 28 -23.48 -5.60 -6.76
C GLY A 28 -24.57 -5.11 -5.84
N THR A 29 -24.53 -5.61 -4.59
CA THR A 29 -25.40 -5.18 -3.51
C THR A 29 -24.59 -4.78 -2.28
N LEU A 30 -25.17 -3.91 -1.46
CA LEU A 30 -24.60 -3.42 -0.23
C LEU A 30 -25.47 -3.85 0.96
N ASP A 31 -24.82 -4.45 1.95
CA ASP A 31 -25.33 -4.52 3.33
C ASP A 31 -24.55 -3.54 4.18
N MET A 32 -25.24 -2.79 5.06
CA MET A 32 -24.62 -1.83 5.97
C MET A 32 -25.22 -1.93 7.36
N ASP A 33 -24.36 -1.95 8.36
CA ASP A 33 -24.70 -1.78 9.77
C ASP A 33 -24.00 -0.50 10.28
N LEU A 34 -24.79 0.46 10.72
CA LEU A 34 -24.33 1.74 11.25
C LEU A 34 -24.62 1.79 12.75
N ALA A 35 -23.60 2.12 13.54
CA ALA A 35 -23.72 2.41 14.96
C ALA A 35 -23.07 3.76 15.23
N LEU A 36 -23.88 4.74 15.67
CA LEU A 36 -23.44 6.10 16.00
C LEU A 36 -23.89 6.50 17.41
N SER A 37 -23.01 7.13 18.14
CA SER A 37 -23.28 7.88 19.36
C SER A 37 -23.06 9.36 19.12
N SER A 38 -23.82 10.21 19.84
CA SER A 38 -23.60 11.67 19.82
C SER A 38 -23.51 12.17 21.25
N HIS A 39 -22.44 12.91 21.55
CA HIS A 39 -22.22 13.57 22.83
C HIS A 39 -21.84 15.03 22.57
N ALA A 40 -22.59 15.96 23.11
CA ALA A 40 -22.34 17.41 22.94
C ALA A 40 -22.12 17.84 21.48
N GLY A 41 -22.93 17.33 20.54
CA GLY A 41 -22.81 17.62 19.10
C GLY A 41 -21.70 16.90 18.37
N LYS A 42 -20.83 16.15 19.03
CA LYS A 42 -19.82 15.32 18.40
C LYS A 42 -20.35 13.92 18.11
N LEU A 43 -20.15 13.47 16.87
CA LEU A 43 -20.49 12.12 16.43
C LEU A 43 -19.28 11.20 16.59
N ASP A 44 -19.51 10.00 17.09
CA ASP A 44 -18.55 8.91 17.15
C ASP A 44 -19.25 7.59 16.87
N GLY A 45 -18.64 6.75 16.06
CA GLY A 45 -19.20 5.46 15.72
C GLY A 45 -18.50 4.77 14.56
N LYS A 46 -19.17 3.77 14.01
CA LYS A 46 -18.69 3.04 12.84
C LYS A 46 -19.82 2.57 11.92
N ALA A 47 -19.51 2.50 10.63
CA ALA A 47 -20.30 1.81 9.62
C ALA A 47 -19.55 0.55 9.17
N THR A 48 -20.20 -0.60 9.26
CA THR A 48 -19.72 -1.87 8.70
C THR A 48 -20.44 -2.11 7.38
N LEU A 49 -19.69 -2.19 6.28
CA LEU A 49 -20.23 -2.40 4.93
C LEU A 49 -19.81 -3.77 4.42
N LYS A 50 -20.73 -4.47 3.77
CA LYS A 50 -20.45 -5.67 2.99
C LYS A 50 -20.94 -5.44 1.56
N LEU A 51 -20.01 -5.46 0.62
CA LEU A 51 -20.26 -5.28 -0.80
C LEU A 51 -20.20 -6.64 -1.47
N HIS A 52 -21.34 -7.15 -1.93
CA HIS A 52 -21.45 -8.45 -2.58
C HIS A 52 -21.39 -8.29 -4.09
N GLN A 53 -20.56 -9.10 -4.75
CA GLN A 53 -20.41 -9.17 -6.21
C GLN A 53 -20.21 -7.81 -6.88
N LEU A 54 -19.48 -6.91 -6.20
CA LEU A 54 -19.20 -5.57 -6.70
C LEU A 54 -18.44 -5.62 -8.02
N ALA A 55 -18.99 -5.02 -9.08
CA ALA A 55 -18.27 -4.67 -10.30
C ALA A 55 -18.31 -3.16 -10.49
N LEU A 56 -17.13 -2.59 -10.78
CA LEU A 56 -17.01 -1.16 -11.00
C LEU A 56 -16.03 -0.83 -12.13
N LYS A 57 -16.20 0.35 -12.70
CA LYS A 57 -15.30 0.94 -13.70
C LYS A 57 -14.86 2.32 -13.26
N ASN A 58 -13.57 2.62 -13.51
CA ASN A 58 -13.07 3.97 -13.34
C ASN A 58 -13.67 4.89 -14.40
N VAL A 59 -14.12 6.05 -13.96
CA VAL A 59 -14.53 7.14 -14.85
C VAL A 59 -13.47 8.23 -14.74
N LYS A 60 -13.07 8.81 -15.88
CA LYS A 60 -12.12 9.94 -15.87
C LYS A 60 -12.76 11.11 -15.11
N SER A 61 -12.25 11.36 -13.90
CA SER A 61 -12.63 12.49 -13.06
C SER A 61 -11.37 13.00 -12.37
N GLY A 62 -11.27 14.30 -12.19
CA GLY A 62 -10.11 14.93 -11.53
C GLY A 62 -9.90 14.50 -10.07
N ASN A 63 -10.98 14.07 -9.38
CA ASN A 63 -10.96 13.57 -7.99
C ASN A 63 -11.20 12.06 -7.92
N SER A 64 -10.67 11.28 -8.88
CA SER A 64 -10.92 9.84 -8.86
C SER A 64 -10.23 9.16 -7.66
N LEU A 65 -10.92 8.21 -7.04
CA LEU A 65 -10.37 7.35 -5.99
C LEU A 65 -9.07 6.66 -6.44
N GLN A 66 -8.96 6.35 -7.74
CA GLN A 66 -7.77 5.76 -8.34
C GLN A 66 -6.52 6.63 -8.17
N SER A 67 -6.62 7.96 -8.23
CA SER A 67 -5.47 8.87 -8.04
C SER A 67 -5.03 8.96 -6.57
N ARG A 68 -5.89 8.53 -5.65
CA ARG A 68 -5.65 8.56 -4.19
C ARG A 68 -5.21 7.20 -3.63
N ILE A 69 -5.18 6.15 -4.47
CA ILE A 69 -4.78 4.78 -4.10
C ILE A 69 -3.50 4.41 -4.87
N PRO A 70 -2.45 3.91 -4.20
CA PRO A 70 -1.14 3.64 -4.82
C PRO A 70 -1.11 2.39 -5.71
N VAL A 71 -2.22 1.66 -5.80
CA VAL A 71 -2.34 0.43 -6.60
C VAL A 71 -3.50 0.52 -7.58
N PRO A 72 -3.46 -0.16 -8.73
CA PRO A 72 -4.60 -0.23 -9.65
C PRO A 72 -5.86 -0.73 -8.95
N MET A 73 -7.02 -0.11 -9.22
CA MET A 73 -8.29 -0.41 -8.56
C MET A 73 -8.69 -1.89 -8.64
N ASN A 74 -8.45 -2.54 -9.77
CA ASN A 74 -8.72 -3.97 -9.94
C ASN A 74 -7.86 -4.85 -9.00
N VAL A 75 -6.61 -4.46 -8.76
CA VAL A 75 -5.72 -5.15 -7.81
C VAL A 75 -6.19 -4.91 -6.38
N ALA A 76 -6.52 -3.65 -6.06
CA ALA A 76 -7.06 -3.29 -4.76
C ALA A 76 -8.31 -4.10 -4.42
N LEU A 77 -9.29 -4.13 -5.32
CA LEU A 77 -10.53 -4.89 -5.13
C LEU A 77 -10.29 -6.39 -5.02
N SER A 78 -9.38 -6.94 -5.84
CA SER A 78 -9.06 -8.37 -5.78
C SER A 78 -8.46 -8.77 -4.44
N SER A 79 -7.66 -7.90 -3.83
CA SER A 79 -7.05 -8.16 -2.53
C SER A 79 -8.04 -8.08 -1.35
N LEU A 80 -9.15 -7.35 -1.54
CA LEU A 80 -10.19 -7.17 -0.51
C LEU A 80 -11.29 -8.22 -0.58
N ARG A 81 -11.44 -8.91 -1.72
CA ARG A 81 -12.49 -9.92 -1.92
C ARG A 81 -12.17 -11.19 -1.17
N ASP A 82 -13.15 -11.68 -0.47
CA ASP A 82 -13.14 -13.03 0.09
C ASP A 82 -13.51 -14.10 -0.98
N LYS A 83 -13.52 -15.37 -0.56
CA LYS A 83 -13.89 -16.52 -1.40
C LYS A 83 -15.33 -16.46 -1.95
N ASN A 84 -16.20 -15.66 -1.35
CA ASN A 84 -17.59 -15.47 -1.75
C ASN A 84 -17.78 -14.22 -2.62
N ASN A 85 -16.68 -13.62 -3.10
CA ASN A 85 -16.70 -12.37 -3.86
C ASN A 85 -17.33 -11.19 -3.08
N THR A 86 -17.12 -11.17 -1.76
CA THR A 86 -17.62 -10.15 -0.84
C THR A 86 -16.44 -9.30 -0.34
N ILE A 87 -16.62 -7.99 -0.30
CA ILE A 87 -15.69 -7.03 0.30
C ILE A 87 -16.32 -6.53 1.60
N ALA A 88 -15.62 -6.72 2.72
CA ALA A 88 -16.02 -6.18 4.01
C ALA A 88 -15.16 -4.97 4.38
N LEU A 89 -15.80 -3.85 4.72
CA LEU A 89 -15.15 -2.59 5.12
C LEU A 89 -15.72 -2.11 6.44
N GLU A 90 -14.84 -1.63 7.33
CA GLU A 90 -15.22 -0.86 8.51
C GLU A 90 -14.81 0.60 8.32
N ILE A 91 -15.77 1.50 8.34
CA ILE A 91 -15.58 2.94 8.17
C ILE A 91 -15.82 3.60 9.53
N PRO A 92 -14.80 4.17 10.18
CA PRO A 92 -15.01 4.99 11.35
C PRO A 92 -15.76 6.26 10.93
N VAL A 93 -16.79 6.60 11.70
CA VAL A 93 -17.59 7.81 11.50
C VAL A 93 -17.33 8.72 12.69
N SER A 94 -16.70 9.87 12.44
CA SER A 94 -16.45 10.87 13.49
C SER A 94 -16.60 12.27 12.89
N GLY A 95 -17.11 13.21 13.66
CA GLY A 95 -17.28 14.58 13.18
C GLY A 95 -18.15 15.41 14.12
N ASP A 96 -18.55 16.60 13.66
CA ASP A 96 -19.48 17.48 14.34
C ASP A 96 -20.84 17.38 13.65
N ALA A 97 -21.89 17.05 14.41
CA ALA A 97 -23.24 16.89 13.89
C ALA A 97 -23.83 18.23 13.39
N SER A 98 -23.26 19.35 13.80
CA SER A 98 -23.69 20.69 13.40
C SER A 98 -22.94 21.22 12.16
N SER A 99 -21.91 20.52 11.70
CA SER A 99 -21.13 20.91 10.52
C SER A 99 -21.75 20.32 9.24
N PRO A 100 -22.21 21.15 8.28
CA PRO A 100 -22.76 20.68 7.02
C PRO A 100 -21.69 20.05 6.09
N ASP A 101 -20.40 20.20 6.40
CA ASP A 101 -19.26 19.71 5.61
C ASP A 101 -18.77 18.34 6.05
N PHE A 102 -19.67 17.40 6.35
CA PHE A 102 -19.31 16.03 6.67
C PHE A 102 -18.83 15.30 5.41
N ASP A 103 -17.52 15.32 5.15
CA ASP A 103 -16.93 14.67 3.99
C ASP A 103 -16.72 13.17 4.23
N VAL A 104 -17.76 12.39 3.86
CA VAL A 104 -17.70 10.92 3.88
C VAL A 104 -16.64 10.35 2.94
N SER A 105 -16.23 11.11 1.91
CA SER A 105 -15.28 10.63 0.91
C SER A 105 -13.90 10.40 1.51
N ASP A 106 -13.45 11.26 2.40
CA ASP A 106 -12.17 11.09 3.11
C ASP A 106 -12.19 9.88 4.07
N ALA A 107 -13.32 9.64 4.75
CA ALA A 107 -13.50 8.47 5.60
C ALA A 107 -13.46 7.17 4.78
N ILE A 108 -14.13 7.15 3.61
CA ILE A 108 -14.11 6.01 2.67
C ILE A 108 -12.70 5.77 2.14
N VAL A 109 -11.99 6.81 1.68
CA VAL A 109 -10.61 6.70 1.19
C VAL A 109 -9.69 6.15 2.26
N LYS A 110 -9.80 6.63 3.49
CA LYS A 110 -9.00 6.17 4.62
C LYS A 110 -9.27 4.71 4.98
N ALA A 111 -10.55 4.30 4.99
CA ALA A 111 -10.95 2.93 5.26
C ALA A 111 -10.50 1.98 4.16
N LEU A 112 -10.68 2.34 2.89
CA LEU A 112 -10.21 1.58 1.73
C LEU A 112 -8.68 1.43 1.74
N SER A 113 -7.95 2.52 1.94
CA SER A 113 -6.48 2.48 2.02
C SER A 113 -6.00 1.58 3.17
N GLY A 114 -6.66 1.64 4.32
CA GLY A 114 -6.37 0.77 5.47
C GLY A 114 -6.67 -0.71 5.19
N ALA A 115 -7.80 -1.00 4.56
CA ALA A 115 -8.20 -2.37 4.20
C ALA A 115 -7.28 -2.97 3.11
N ILE A 116 -6.94 -2.17 2.08
CA ILE A 116 -5.98 -2.55 1.03
C ILE A 116 -4.60 -2.84 1.64
N SER A 117 -4.13 -1.98 2.54
CA SER A 117 -2.84 -2.17 3.22
C SER A 117 -2.84 -3.46 4.04
N LYS A 118 -3.90 -3.77 4.79
CA LYS A 118 -4.03 -5.03 5.55
C LYS A 118 -4.04 -6.26 4.62
N GLY A 119 -4.81 -6.23 3.53
CA GLY A 119 -4.87 -7.32 2.55
C GLY A 119 -3.54 -7.55 1.84
N ALA A 120 -2.88 -6.47 1.42
CA ALA A 120 -1.55 -6.52 0.83
C ALA A 120 -0.52 -7.08 1.83
N MET A 121 -0.57 -6.67 3.10
CA MET A 121 0.31 -7.16 4.15
C MET A 121 0.16 -8.67 4.36
N THR A 122 -1.08 -9.17 4.45
CA THR A 122 -1.33 -10.61 4.61
C THR A 122 -0.78 -11.40 3.43
N TYR A 123 -1.01 -10.92 2.20
CA TYR A 123 -0.49 -11.56 1.00
C TYR A 123 1.05 -11.60 0.99
N LEU A 124 1.70 -10.45 1.29
CA LEU A 124 3.15 -10.35 1.32
C LEU A 124 3.76 -11.25 2.40
N THR A 125 3.12 -11.34 3.58
CA THR A 125 3.56 -12.24 4.66
C THR A 125 3.58 -13.69 4.20
N VAL A 126 2.57 -14.14 3.44
CA VAL A 126 2.52 -15.51 2.92
C VAL A 126 3.50 -15.70 1.76
N ALA A 127 3.58 -14.75 0.82
CA ALA A 127 4.41 -14.86 -0.38
C ALA A 127 5.92 -14.86 -0.06
N LEU A 128 6.31 -14.18 1.02
CA LEU A 128 7.72 -14.05 1.41
C LEU A 128 8.16 -15.05 2.48
N GLN A 129 7.32 -16.00 2.89
CA GLN A 129 7.75 -17.07 3.81
C GLN A 129 8.90 -17.90 3.18
N PRO A 130 9.87 -18.36 3.98
CA PRO A 130 10.04 -18.27 5.44
C PRO A 130 10.73 -16.98 5.93
N TYR A 131 11.08 -16.08 5.03
CA TYR A 131 11.76 -14.82 5.35
C TYR A 131 10.72 -13.91 6.00
N GLY A 132 10.78 -13.75 7.31
CA GLY A 132 9.81 -13.00 8.09
C GLY A 132 9.64 -11.58 7.54
N ALA A 133 8.41 -11.20 7.24
CA ALA A 133 8.11 -9.88 6.76
C ALA A 133 8.25 -8.85 7.90
N ILE A 134 9.36 -8.16 7.98
CA ILE A 134 9.49 -6.96 8.80
C ILE A 134 8.88 -5.80 8.00
N PHE A 135 7.55 -5.72 8.01
CA PHE A 135 6.86 -4.60 7.38
C PHE A 135 6.76 -3.45 8.38
N THR A 136 7.55 -2.44 8.20
CA THR A 136 7.35 -1.16 8.88
C THR A 136 6.49 -0.27 8.00
N VAL A 137 5.24 -0.05 8.38
CA VAL A 137 4.43 1.03 7.81
C VAL A 137 4.97 2.32 8.40
N ALA A 138 5.94 2.93 7.72
CA ALA A 138 6.47 4.23 8.13
C ALA A 138 5.42 5.30 7.83
N LYS A 139 4.78 5.81 8.87
CA LYS A 139 3.98 7.04 8.82
C LYS A 139 4.96 8.21 8.79
N TYR A 140 5.35 8.68 7.63
CA TYR A 140 6.01 9.98 7.53
C TYR A 140 4.95 11.09 7.55
N ALA A 141 5.24 12.17 8.28
CA ALA A 141 4.33 13.28 8.55
C ALA A 141 3.89 14.08 7.30
N HIS A 142 4.44 13.82 6.13
CA HIS A 142 4.12 14.48 4.87
C HIS A 142 3.58 13.56 3.76
N ASP A 143 3.71 12.24 3.88
CA ASP A 143 3.13 11.31 2.90
C ASP A 143 1.86 10.70 3.50
N LYS A 144 0.71 11.12 3.01
CA LYS A 144 -0.62 10.66 3.46
C LYS A 144 -0.90 9.18 3.10
N LEU A 145 0.00 8.54 2.35
CA LEU A 145 -0.07 7.14 1.94
C LEU A 145 1.10 6.38 2.57
N GLY A 146 0.80 5.46 3.47
CA GLY A 146 1.81 4.60 4.09
C GLY A 146 2.50 3.73 3.03
N GLN A 147 3.83 3.86 2.91
CA GLN A 147 4.63 2.99 2.06
C GLN A 147 4.83 1.63 2.75
N ILE A 148 4.66 0.55 1.99
CA ILE A 148 5.01 -0.79 2.47
C ILE A 148 6.52 -0.96 2.24
N ARG A 149 7.26 -1.21 3.32
CA ARG A 149 8.69 -1.52 3.26
C ARG A 149 8.87 -3.02 3.39
N LEU A 150 9.59 -3.60 2.46
CA LEU A 150 10.06 -4.98 2.56
C LEU A 150 11.33 -5.01 3.42
N GLU A 151 11.80 -6.22 3.76
CA GLU A 151 13.06 -6.39 4.47
C GLU A 151 14.22 -5.81 3.64
N PRO A 152 15.06 -4.92 4.21
CA PRO A 152 16.15 -4.33 3.46
C PRO A 152 17.28 -5.34 3.23
N VAL A 153 17.98 -5.17 2.13
CA VAL A 153 19.25 -5.87 1.90
C VAL A 153 20.34 -5.15 2.67
N ILE A 154 20.97 -5.82 3.62
CA ILE A 154 22.04 -5.27 4.45
C ILE A 154 23.40 -5.64 3.85
N PHE A 155 24.26 -4.64 3.68
CA PHE A 155 25.61 -4.79 3.14
C PHE A 155 26.68 -4.70 4.23
N ALA A 156 27.85 -5.26 3.95
CA ALA A 156 29.02 -4.96 4.76
C ALA A 156 29.47 -3.49 4.53
N PRO A 157 30.11 -2.84 5.53
CA PRO A 157 30.65 -1.51 5.35
C PRO A 157 31.60 -1.43 4.17
N GLY A 158 31.39 -0.45 3.28
CA GLY A 158 32.17 -0.25 2.07
C GLY A 158 31.92 -1.24 0.93
N ASP A 159 31.05 -2.24 1.13
CA ASP A 159 30.74 -3.27 0.15
C ASP A 159 29.42 -3.00 -0.59
N VAL A 160 29.34 -3.54 -1.81
CA VAL A 160 28.16 -3.55 -2.69
C VAL A 160 27.71 -4.97 -3.05
N SER A 161 28.42 -5.99 -2.59
CA SER A 161 28.10 -7.38 -2.87
C SER A 161 26.92 -7.84 -2.03
N ILE A 162 25.91 -8.39 -2.66
CA ILE A 162 24.75 -8.96 -1.97
C ILE A 162 25.18 -10.20 -1.18
N PRO A 163 24.98 -10.23 0.15
CA PRO A 163 25.31 -11.40 0.95
C PRO A 163 24.55 -12.66 0.48
N GLU A 164 25.22 -13.79 0.39
CA GLU A 164 24.62 -15.04 -0.10
C GLU A 164 23.35 -15.43 0.66
N LYS A 165 23.34 -15.23 1.98
CA LYS A 165 22.19 -15.53 2.83
C LYS A 165 20.93 -14.72 2.51
N GLN A 166 21.05 -13.58 1.80
CA GLN A 166 19.94 -12.72 1.42
C GLN A 166 19.45 -12.97 -0.02
N ARG A 167 20.21 -13.72 -0.83
CA ARG A 167 19.82 -14.05 -2.20
C ARG A 167 18.49 -14.83 -2.27
N PRO A 168 18.26 -15.88 -1.46
CA PRO A 168 16.98 -16.60 -1.48
C PRO A 168 15.77 -15.72 -1.13
N TYR A 169 15.97 -14.69 -0.32
CA TYR A 169 14.94 -13.68 -0.05
C TYR A 169 14.66 -12.84 -1.31
N LEU A 170 15.68 -12.39 -2.01
CA LEU A 170 15.52 -11.65 -3.27
C LEU A 170 14.87 -12.49 -4.37
N ASP A 171 15.12 -13.79 -4.40
CA ASP A 171 14.44 -14.72 -5.32
C ASP A 171 12.92 -14.76 -5.03
N LYS A 172 12.53 -14.73 -3.74
CA LYS A 172 11.11 -14.62 -3.35
C LYS A 172 10.50 -13.28 -3.72
N VAL A 173 11.24 -12.19 -3.62
CA VAL A 173 10.80 -10.87 -4.10
C VAL A 173 10.60 -10.89 -5.62
N ALA A 174 11.50 -11.50 -6.37
CA ALA A 174 11.37 -11.67 -7.81
C ALA A 174 10.17 -12.55 -8.19
N GLU A 175 9.92 -13.65 -7.48
CA GLU A 175 8.74 -14.50 -7.67
C GLU A 175 7.44 -13.71 -7.43
N LEU A 176 7.41 -12.88 -6.38
CA LEU A 176 6.31 -11.96 -6.11
C LEU A 176 6.04 -11.02 -7.29
N LEU A 177 7.10 -10.40 -7.84
CA LEU A 177 7.00 -9.47 -8.96
C LEU A 177 6.53 -10.18 -10.25
N LYS A 178 7.07 -11.34 -10.57
CA LYS A 178 6.64 -12.16 -11.72
C LYS A 178 5.16 -12.52 -11.65
N ASN A 179 4.67 -12.88 -10.46
CA ASN A 179 3.27 -13.20 -10.23
C ASN A 179 2.35 -11.96 -10.22
N ARG A 180 2.92 -10.76 -10.23
CA ARG A 180 2.22 -9.46 -10.18
C ARG A 180 2.81 -8.47 -11.17
N PRO A 181 2.61 -8.62 -12.49
CA PRO A 181 3.27 -7.80 -13.52
C PRO A 181 3.02 -6.27 -13.43
N LYS A 182 2.00 -5.85 -12.68
CA LYS A 182 1.67 -4.43 -12.45
C LYS A 182 2.25 -3.88 -11.14
N LEU A 183 2.93 -4.72 -10.37
CA LEU A 183 3.58 -4.30 -9.13
C LEU A 183 4.95 -3.73 -9.46
N THR A 184 5.27 -2.58 -8.88
CA THR A 184 6.59 -1.96 -9.00
C THR A 184 7.22 -1.82 -7.63
N ILE A 185 8.53 -2.02 -7.55
CA ILE A 185 9.33 -1.83 -6.33
C ILE A 185 10.33 -0.70 -6.59
N ARG A 186 10.41 0.23 -5.65
CA ARG A 186 11.49 1.21 -5.61
C ARG A 186 12.63 0.66 -4.78
N VAL A 187 13.85 0.69 -5.34
CA VAL A 187 15.07 0.25 -4.69
C VAL A 187 15.90 1.47 -4.31
N CYS A 188 16.11 1.68 -3.01
CA CYS A 188 16.74 2.87 -2.47
C CYS A 188 17.99 2.50 -1.69
N GLY A 189 19.16 2.70 -2.26
CA GLY A 189 20.44 2.46 -1.59
C GLY A 189 20.72 3.53 -0.52
N THR A 190 21.32 3.09 0.59
CA THR A 190 21.74 3.95 1.70
C THR A 190 23.17 3.64 2.08
N ALA A 191 23.99 4.70 2.15
CA ALA A 191 25.34 4.65 2.69
C ALA A 191 25.43 5.44 4.00
N VAL A 192 26.24 4.96 4.92
CA VAL A 192 26.26 5.40 6.32
C VAL A 192 27.68 5.75 6.76
N ARG A 193 27.84 6.22 7.99
CA ARG A 193 29.15 6.57 8.55
C ARG A 193 30.17 5.43 8.51
N LYS A 194 29.73 4.20 8.68
CA LYS A 194 30.58 2.98 8.64
C LYS A 194 31.24 2.74 7.27
N ASP A 195 30.73 3.41 6.22
CA ASP A 195 31.24 3.31 4.84
C ASP A 195 32.38 4.32 4.54
N LEU A 196 32.70 5.20 5.47
CA LEU A 196 33.80 6.15 5.30
C LEU A 196 35.18 5.43 5.34
N PRO A 197 36.15 5.91 4.52
CA PRO A 197 36.21 7.21 3.82
C PRO A 197 35.66 7.22 2.37
N GLY A 198 34.80 6.31 1.97
CA GLY A 198 34.25 6.22 0.62
C GLY A 198 33.35 7.40 0.20
N LYS A 199 33.04 7.47 -1.10
CA LYS A 199 32.03 8.39 -1.66
C LYS A 199 30.62 7.82 -1.37
N LEU A 200 29.97 8.31 -0.33
CA LEU A 200 28.72 7.76 0.19
C LEU A 200 27.60 7.74 -0.86
N GLU A 201 27.43 8.81 -1.65
CA GLU A 201 26.38 8.84 -2.68
C GLU A 201 26.60 7.79 -3.77
N THR A 202 27.84 7.66 -4.25
CA THR A 202 28.19 6.65 -5.23
C THR A 202 27.97 5.23 -4.69
N LEU A 203 28.36 4.98 -3.45
CA LEU A 203 28.20 3.67 -2.81
C LEU A 203 26.71 3.34 -2.57
N ALA A 204 25.93 4.34 -2.17
CA ALA A 204 24.49 4.18 -2.04
C ALA A 204 23.83 3.80 -3.38
N GLN A 205 24.20 4.49 -4.47
CA GLN A 205 23.70 4.18 -5.80
C GLN A 205 24.09 2.75 -6.23
N GLN A 206 25.38 2.40 -6.09
CA GLN A 206 25.88 1.08 -6.45
C GLN A 206 25.17 -0.06 -5.71
N ARG A 207 24.76 0.14 -4.45
CA ARG A 207 23.96 -0.83 -3.70
C ARG A 207 22.56 -1.01 -4.27
N ALA A 208 21.91 0.09 -4.67
CA ALA A 208 20.62 0.00 -5.35
C ALA A 208 20.74 -0.74 -6.67
N ASP A 209 21.76 -0.39 -7.48
CA ASP A 209 22.02 -1.01 -8.77
C ASP A 209 22.31 -2.51 -8.62
N ALA A 210 23.15 -2.92 -7.66
CA ALA A 210 23.45 -4.32 -7.40
C ALA A 210 22.21 -5.16 -7.08
N VAL A 211 21.26 -4.61 -6.31
CA VAL A 211 19.98 -5.30 -6.02
C VAL A 211 19.10 -5.36 -7.25
N MET A 212 19.02 -4.29 -8.03
CA MET A 212 18.23 -4.26 -9.27
C MET A 212 18.80 -5.23 -10.32
N ASP A 213 20.11 -5.22 -10.52
CA ASP A 213 20.80 -6.13 -11.44
C ASP A 213 20.55 -7.60 -11.05
N TYR A 214 20.67 -7.93 -9.76
CA TYR A 214 20.35 -9.27 -9.27
C TYR A 214 18.91 -9.67 -9.58
N LEU A 215 17.94 -8.80 -9.29
CA LEU A 215 16.52 -9.08 -9.54
C LEU A 215 16.23 -9.27 -11.04
N VAL A 216 16.88 -8.51 -11.91
CA VAL A 216 16.69 -8.62 -13.37
C VAL A 216 17.46 -9.81 -13.94
N GLU A 217 18.78 -9.85 -13.75
CA GLU A 217 19.67 -10.77 -14.45
C GLU A 217 19.66 -12.18 -13.89
N GLN A 218 19.63 -12.31 -12.56
CA GLN A 218 19.69 -13.61 -11.88
C GLN A 218 18.29 -14.15 -11.56
N ALA A 219 17.40 -13.29 -11.07
CA ALA A 219 16.07 -13.70 -10.66
C ALA A 219 14.98 -13.46 -11.73
N GLY A 220 15.31 -12.84 -12.87
CA GLY A 220 14.46 -12.72 -14.07
C GLY A 220 13.21 -11.86 -13.88
N THR A 221 13.32 -10.78 -13.09
CA THR A 221 12.26 -9.75 -12.95
C THR A 221 12.25 -8.82 -14.16
N ALA A 222 11.08 -8.36 -14.57
CA ALA A 222 10.97 -7.37 -15.64
C ALA A 222 11.55 -6.01 -15.20
N PRO A 223 12.42 -5.36 -15.99
CA PRO A 223 13.10 -4.12 -15.60
C PRO A 223 12.13 -2.96 -15.28
N ASP A 224 10.97 -2.90 -15.94
CA ASP A 224 9.94 -1.88 -15.75
C ASP A 224 9.19 -2.00 -14.40
N GLN A 225 9.39 -3.12 -13.69
CA GLN A 225 8.90 -3.30 -12.32
C GLN A 225 9.84 -2.73 -11.25
N LEU A 226 11.02 -2.26 -11.64
CA LEU A 226 12.03 -1.74 -10.72
C LEU A 226 12.30 -0.26 -10.98
N VAL A 227 12.31 0.53 -9.92
CA VAL A 227 12.58 1.98 -9.99
C VAL A 227 13.68 2.32 -9.01
N SER A 228 14.78 2.90 -9.49
CA SER A 228 15.83 3.40 -8.62
C SER A 228 15.39 4.68 -7.90
N CYS A 229 15.73 4.80 -6.63
CA CYS A 229 15.59 6.05 -5.87
C CYS A 229 16.85 6.92 -6.00
N ALA A 230 16.72 8.18 -5.67
CA ALA A 230 17.92 9.00 -5.39
C ALA A 230 18.71 8.37 -4.22
N PRO A 231 20.06 8.32 -4.31
CA PRO A 231 20.91 7.74 -3.27
C PRO A 231 20.73 8.47 -1.93
N ARG A 232 20.71 7.72 -0.84
CA ARG A 232 20.54 8.23 0.51
C ARG A 232 21.84 8.13 1.29
N THR A 233 22.13 9.13 2.09
CA THR A 233 23.31 9.12 2.96
C THR A 233 22.92 9.47 4.40
N ALA A 234 23.45 8.73 5.37
CA ALA A 234 23.23 8.95 6.80
C ALA A 234 24.57 8.99 7.58
N PRO A 235 25.47 9.94 7.28
CA PRO A 235 26.81 9.97 7.87
C PRO A 235 26.81 10.37 9.35
N LYS A 236 25.72 10.95 9.86
CA LYS A 236 25.60 11.42 11.25
C LYS A 236 24.87 10.43 12.15
N ASP A 237 24.23 9.40 11.59
CA ASP A 237 23.49 8.40 12.37
C ASP A 237 24.41 7.20 12.67
N PRO A 238 24.82 7.01 13.96
CA PRO A 238 25.69 5.91 14.35
C PRO A 238 25.03 4.55 14.30
N GLU A 239 23.70 4.50 14.42
CA GLU A 239 22.91 3.27 14.43
C GLU A 239 22.50 2.84 13.00
N ALA A 240 22.66 3.73 12.02
CA ALA A 240 22.31 3.40 10.65
C ALA A 240 23.19 2.26 10.10
N GLU A 241 22.55 1.38 9.33
CA GLU A 241 23.21 0.26 8.67
C GLU A 241 23.29 0.49 7.14
N PRO A 242 24.40 0.06 6.52
CA PRO A 242 24.54 0.06 5.06
C PRO A 242 23.49 -0.85 4.45
N ARG A 243 22.59 -0.32 3.60
CA ARG A 243 21.47 -1.12 3.09
C ARG A 243 20.91 -0.64 1.76
N ALA A 244 20.16 -1.50 1.11
CA ALA A 244 19.20 -1.14 0.07
C ALA A 244 17.78 -1.44 0.56
N GLU A 245 16.93 -0.44 0.59
CA GLU A 245 15.51 -0.55 0.98
C GLU A 245 14.67 -0.89 -0.25
N LEU A 246 13.71 -1.80 -0.09
CA LEU A 246 12.73 -2.17 -1.11
C LEU A 246 11.37 -1.62 -0.67
N LEU A 247 10.79 -0.72 -1.48
CA LEU A 247 9.57 0.01 -1.19
C LEU A 247 8.50 -0.30 -2.24
N LEU A 248 7.30 -0.73 -1.78
CA LEU A 248 6.11 -0.97 -2.60
C LEU A 248 5.19 0.22 -2.57
#